data_54aad3a08a6f1d942db02757997cfb66
#
_entry.id   54aad3a08a6f1d942db02757997cfb66
#
_cell.length_a   1.000
_cell.length_b   1.000
_cell.length_c   1.000
_cell.angle_alpha   90.00
_cell.angle_beta   90.00
_cell.angle_gamma   90.00
#
_symmetry.space_group_name_H-M   'P 1'
#
loop_
_entity.id
_entity.type
_entity.pdbx_description
1 polymer ?
#
loop_
_entity_poly.entity_id
_entity_poly.type
_entity_poly.pdbx_seq_one_letter_code
_entity_poly.pdbx_strand_id
1 'polypeptide(L)'
;LKRAGLSDSPRRGWWQLTEAGRRFVAEHPAPLTPEQLGTLAMVHLDVQRLRPVAPDAGPDEAAGVPPQPIASPEERLGLALEEIRRAVVAELLDTLATVTPAFFETLVLDLLHRMGYGANRADLQRVGGSGDAGIDGIISLDRLGLEKVYVQAKRWQGTVGRPEIQAFYGALAGQRAKKGVFITTSGYTAQALQFAQSVEGIVLVDGVRLAGLMVDHEVGVTARVLKVPKVDVDYFEE
;
A
#
# COMPACT_ATOMS: atom_id res chain seq x y z
N LEU A 1 4.09 -24.28 0.26
CA LEU A 1 3.33 -25.25 1.07
C LEU A 1 2.06 -24.64 1.64
N LYS A 2 2.08 -23.43 2.22
CA LYS A 2 0.88 -22.76 2.74
C LYS A 2 -0.15 -22.50 1.63
N ARG A 3 0.29 -22.00 0.47
CA ARG A 3 -0.57 -21.76 -0.70
C ARG A 3 -1.15 -23.05 -1.30
N ALA A 4 -0.48 -24.17 -1.15
CA ALA A 4 -0.95 -25.49 -1.57
C ALA A 4 -1.84 -26.17 -0.50
N GLY A 5 -2.19 -25.50 0.59
CA GLY A 5 -2.98 -26.06 1.67
C GLY A 5 -2.27 -27.15 2.50
N LEU A 6 -0.98 -27.37 2.28
CA LEU A 6 -0.19 -28.42 2.94
C LEU A 6 0.38 -27.97 4.30
N SER A 7 0.45 -26.69 4.56
CA SER A 7 0.87 -26.14 5.86
C SER A 7 0.03 -24.92 6.24
N ASP A 8 -0.06 -24.65 7.54
CA ASP A 8 -0.71 -23.49 8.12
C ASP A 8 0.22 -22.81 9.14
N SER A 9 -0.03 -21.52 9.42
CA SER A 9 0.74 -20.72 10.36
C SER A 9 -0.20 -20.13 11.41
N PRO A 10 -0.47 -20.84 12.53
CA PRO A 10 -1.38 -20.37 13.58
C PRO A 10 -0.84 -19.18 14.38
N ARG A 11 0.49 -18.97 14.36
CA ARG A 11 1.18 -17.82 14.98
C ARG A 11 2.37 -17.39 14.14
N ARG A 12 2.74 -16.13 14.19
CA ARG A 12 3.94 -15.60 13.51
C ARG A 12 5.19 -16.38 13.91
N GLY A 13 5.88 -16.95 12.91
CA GLY A 13 7.08 -17.78 13.12
C GLY A 13 6.82 -19.27 13.43
N TRP A 14 5.58 -19.71 13.52
CA TRP A 14 5.20 -21.10 13.73
C TRP A 14 4.50 -21.67 12.51
N TRP A 15 4.91 -22.87 12.12
CA TRP A 15 4.37 -23.60 10.97
C TRP A 15 3.98 -24.99 11.39
N GLN A 16 2.82 -25.45 10.95
CA GLN A 16 2.36 -26.82 11.15
C GLN A 16 1.81 -27.39 9.83
N LEU A 17 1.98 -28.71 9.65
CA LEU A 17 1.36 -29.39 8.51
C LEU A 17 -0.14 -29.53 8.74
N THR A 18 -0.92 -29.27 7.71
CA THR A 18 -2.34 -29.61 7.67
C THR A 18 -2.51 -31.12 7.55
N GLU A 19 -3.74 -31.64 7.63
CA GLU A 19 -4.00 -33.04 7.39
C GLU A 19 -3.62 -33.47 5.97
N ALA A 20 -3.87 -32.62 4.97
CA ALA A 20 -3.40 -32.83 3.60
C ALA A 20 -1.87 -32.82 3.52
N GLY A 21 -1.20 -31.94 4.27
CA GLY A 21 0.27 -31.90 4.34
C GLY A 21 0.86 -33.13 4.95
N ARG A 22 0.25 -33.70 6.01
CA ARG A 22 0.71 -34.96 6.64
C ARG A 22 0.56 -36.15 5.69
N ARG A 23 -0.56 -36.23 4.95
CA ARG A 23 -0.75 -37.28 3.92
C ARG A 23 0.30 -37.15 2.82
N PHE A 24 0.51 -35.95 2.34
CA PHE A 24 1.50 -35.67 1.29
C PHE A 24 2.93 -36.08 1.70
N VAL A 25 3.36 -35.81 2.94
CA VAL A 25 4.67 -36.22 3.46
C VAL A 25 4.75 -37.74 3.60
N ALA A 26 3.66 -38.42 3.98
CA ALA A 26 3.64 -39.88 4.06
C ALA A 26 3.77 -40.56 2.69
N GLU A 27 3.23 -39.94 1.64
CA GLU A 27 3.33 -40.42 0.25
C GLU A 27 4.71 -40.09 -0.39
N HIS A 28 5.42 -39.07 0.16
CA HIS A 28 6.72 -38.61 -0.35
C HIS A 28 7.76 -38.59 0.78
N PRO A 29 8.27 -39.75 1.21
CA PRO A 29 9.20 -39.85 2.35
C PRO A 29 10.60 -39.30 2.06
N ALA A 30 10.97 -39.09 0.80
CA ALA A 30 12.24 -38.47 0.40
C ALA A 30 12.12 -36.97 0.18
N PRO A 31 13.22 -36.19 0.28
CA PRO A 31 13.19 -34.75 -0.08
C PRO A 31 12.69 -34.55 -1.50
N LEU A 32 11.77 -33.60 -1.67
CA LEU A 32 11.21 -33.26 -2.98
C LEU A 32 12.27 -32.72 -3.92
N THR A 33 12.29 -33.19 -5.14
CA THR A 33 13.16 -32.68 -6.21
C THR A 33 12.65 -31.29 -6.69
N PRO A 34 13.53 -30.47 -7.29
CA PRO A 34 13.11 -29.17 -7.86
C PRO A 34 11.96 -29.30 -8.87
N GLU A 35 11.89 -30.42 -9.60
CA GLU A 35 10.86 -30.72 -10.58
C GLU A 35 9.50 -30.99 -9.92
N GLN A 36 9.50 -31.77 -8.83
CA GLN A 36 8.30 -32.02 -8.03
C GLN A 36 7.80 -30.76 -7.32
N LEU A 37 8.69 -29.88 -6.85
CA LEU A 37 8.35 -28.58 -6.31
C LEU A 37 7.72 -27.66 -7.38
N GLY A 38 8.24 -27.70 -8.62
CA GLY A 38 7.68 -27.00 -9.77
C GLY A 38 6.26 -27.49 -10.09
N THR A 39 6.03 -28.80 -10.12
CA THR A 39 4.71 -29.40 -10.34
C THR A 39 3.71 -29.01 -9.27
N LEU A 40 4.11 -29.02 -7.99
CA LEU A 40 3.27 -28.56 -6.87
C LEU A 40 2.87 -27.09 -7.00
N ALA A 41 3.78 -26.24 -7.46
CA ALA A 41 3.49 -24.83 -7.71
C ALA A 41 2.52 -24.64 -8.90
N MET A 42 2.66 -25.43 -9.96
CA MET A 42 1.81 -25.40 -11.16
C MET A 42 0.39 -25.91 -10.86
N VAL A 43 0.23 -27.01 -10.14
CA VAL A 43 -1.06 -27.56 -9.72
C VAL A 43 -1.85 -26.52 -8.90
N HIS A 44 -1.16 -25.73 -8.07
CA HIS A 44 -1.83 -24.66 -7.32
C HIS A 44 -2.30 -23.50 -8.20
N LEU A 45 -1.59 -23.19 -9.27
CA LEU A 45 -1.99 -22.16 -10.24
C LEU A 45 -3.18 -22.63 -11.10
N ASP A 46 -3.26 -23.92 -11.41
CA ASP A 46 -4.39 -24.51 -12.16
C ASP A 46 -5.66 -24.65 -11.33
N VAL A 47 -5.56 -24.98 -10.03
CA VAL A 47 -6.74 -25.04 -9.13
C VAL A 47 -7.45 -23.69 -8.98
N GLN A 48 -6.75 -22.57 -9.11
CA GLN A 48 -7.41 -21.26 -9.14
C GLN A 48 -8.15 -20.96 -10.46
N ARG A 49 -7.88 -21.71 -11.53
CA ARG A 49 -8.56 -21.58 -12.83
C ARG A 49 -9.77 -22.48 -12.98
N LEU A 50 -9.90 -23.52 -12.16
CA LEU A 50 -11.03 -24.45 -12.18
C LEU A 50 -12.13 -23.97 -11.23
N ARG A 51 -13.03 -23.10 -11.71
CA ARG A 51 -14.38 -23.01 -11.15
C ARG A 51 -15.08 -24.38 -11.39
N PRO A 52 -15.83 -24.90 -10.40
CA PRO A 52 -16.60 -26.12 -10.65
C PRO A 52 -17.63 -25.84 -11.75
N VAL A 53 -17.47 -26.50 -12.89
CA VAL A 53 -18.52 -26.63 -13.89
C VAL A 53 -19.48 -27.68 -13.35
N ALA A 54 -20.78 -27.32 -13.27
CA ALA A 54 -21.86 -28.27 -12.96
C ALA A 54 -21.86 -29.46 -13.94
N PRO A 55 -22.11 -30.67 -13.48
CA PRO A 55 -22.21 -31.83 -14.36
C PRO A 55 -23.55 -31.82 -15.07
N ASP A 56 -23.62 -31.33 -16.29
CA ASP A 56 -24.54 -31.77 -17.35
C ASP A 56 -24.37 -30.89 -18.60
N ALA A 57 -23.60 -31.36 -19.57
CA ALA A 57 -23.77 -31.06 -20.99
C ALA A 57 -22.94 -32.07 -21.80
N GLY A 58 -23.62 -32.75 -22.70
CA GLY A 58 -23.09 -33.83 -23.50
C GLY A 58 -22.02 -33.46 -24.50
N PRO A 59 -21.41 -34.45 -25.21
CA PRO A 59 -20.28 -34.24 -26.10
C PRO A 59 -20.77 -33.69 -27.44
N ASP A 60 -20.71 -32.36 -27.60
CA ASP A 60 -20.50 -31.74 -28.92
C ASP A 60 -20.32 -30.24 -28.77
N GLU A 61 -19.39 -29.71 -29.60
CA GLU A 61 -18.96 -28.31 -29.72
C GLU A 61 -17.77 -27.89 -28.86
N ALA A 62 -16.62 -28.40 -29.22
CA ALA A 62 -15.33 -27.69 -29.04
C ALA A 62 -15.27 -26.47 -29.98
N ALA A 63 -16.14 -25.48 -29.72
CA ALA A 63 -15.99 -24.15 -30.30
C ALA A 63 -14.82 -23.48 -29.60
N GLY A 64 -13.69 -23.29 -30.32
CA GLY A 64 -12.45 -22.73 -29.82
C GLY A 64 -12.68 -21.39 -29.13
N VAL A 65 -12.44 -21.36 -27.82
CA VAL A 65 -12.14 -20.10 -27.13
C VAL A 65 -10.87 -19.55 -27.78
N PRO A 66 -10.91 -18.36 -28.42
CA PRO A 66 -9.71 -17.81 -29.01
C PRO A 66 -8.65 -17.72 -27.92
N PRO A 67 -7.40 -18.12 -28.19
CA PRO A 67 -6.33 -18.02 -27.20
C PRO A 67 -6.24 -16.57 -26.76
N GLN A 68 -6.55 -16.31 -25.49
CA GLN A 68 -6.32 -14.98 -24.92
C GLN A 68 -4.83 -14.68 -25.12
N PRO A 69 -4.47 -13.50 -25.63
CA PRO A 69 -3.08 -13.16 -25.85
C PRO A 69 -2.33 -13.36 -24.53
N ILE A 70 -1.38 -14.30 -24.54
CA ILE A 70 -0.51 -14.56 -23.39
C ILE A 70 0.28 -13.27 -23.17
N ALA A 71 0.02 -12.55 -22.09
CA ALA A 71 0.70 -11.33 -21.74
C ALA A 71 2.23 -11.55 -21.83
N SER A 72 2.95 -10.59 -22.39
CA SER A 72 4.41 -10.65 -22.52
C SER A 72 5.08 -10.83 -21.15
N PRO A 73 6.33 -11.32 -21.07
CA PRO A 73 7.03 -11.40 -19.79
C PRO A 73 7.11 -10.05 -19.07
N GLU A 74 7.26 -8.96 -19.79
CA GLU A 74 7.30 -7.59 -19.26
C GLU A 74 5.94 -7.17 -18.69
N GLU A 75 4.86 -7.47 -19.40
CA GLU A 75 3.50 -7.20 -18.91
C GLU A 75 3.19 -8.01 -17.65
N ARG A 76 3.59 -9.29 -17.61
CA ARG A 76 3.43 -10.14 -16.41
C ARG A 76 4.25 -9.62 -15.24
N LEU A 77 5.47 -9.12 -15.48
CA LEU A 77 6.31 -8.49 -14.47
C LEU A 77 5.63 -7.22 -13.94
N GLY A 78 5.12 -6.37 -14.83
CA GLY A 78 4.37 -5.17 -14.43
C GLY A 78 3.17 -5.49 -13.54
N LEU A 79 2.35 -6.46 -13.94
CA LEU A 79 1.19 -6.91 -13.14
C LEU A 79 1.61 -7.47 -11.78
N ALA A 80 2.70 -8.26 -11.72
CA ALA A 80 3.21 -8.80 -10.47
C ALA A 80 3.74 -7.70 -9.53
N LEU A 81 4.41 -6.67 -10.06
CA LEU A 81 4.86 -5.52 -9.27
C LEU A 81 3.68 -4.72 -8.72
N GLU A 82 2.63 -4.51 -9.52
CA GLU A 82 1.40 -3.86 -9.07
C GLU A 82 0.67 -4.66 -7.98
N GLU A 83 0.68 -5.99 -8.09
CA GLU A 83 0.11 -6.87 -7.05
C GLU A 83 0.90 -6.77 -5.74
N ILE A 84 2.23 -6.81 -5.82
CA ILE A 84 3.13 -6.65 -4.67
C ILE A 84 2.88 -5.27 -4.03
N ARG A 85 2.85 -4.19 -4.84
CA ARG A 85 2.59 -2.84 -4.34
C ARG A 85 1.27 -2.76 -3.57
N ARG A 86 0.18 -3.31 -4.14
CA ARG A 86 -1.13 -3.35 -3.46
C ARG A 86 -1.10 -4.12 -2.14
N ALA A 87 -0.39 -5.24 -2.11
CA ALA A 87 -0.23 -6.03 -0.89
C ALA A 87 0.54 -5.26 0.19
N VAL A 88 1.63 -4.57 -0.18
CA VAL A 88 2.41 -3.73 0.74
C VAL A 88 1.59 -2.54 1.25
N VAL A 89 0.81 -1.87 0.39
CA VAL A 89 -0.10 -0.78 0.80
C VAL A 89 -1.12 -1.28 1.83
N ALA A 90 -1.71 -2.46 1.62
CA ALA A 90 -2.65 -3.04 2.58
C ALA A 90 -1.97 -3.37 3.92
N GLU A 91 -0.77 -3.97 3.91
CA GLU A 91 0.00 -4.28 5.12
C GLU A 91 0.40 -3.00 5.88
N LEU A 92 0.76 -1.94 5.16
CA LEU A 92 1.04 -0.63 5.77
C LEU A 92 -0.20 -0.06 6.47
N LEU A 93 -1.37 -0.12 5.85
CA LEU A 93 -2.61 0.36 6.47
C LEU A 93 -2.93 -0.40 7.76
N ASP A 94 -2.81 -1.72 7.76
CA ASP A 94 -2.98 -2.54 8.95
C ASP A 94 -1.98 -2.17 10.05
N THR A 95 -0.73 -1.94 9.67
CA THR A 95 0.34 -1.53 10.59
C THR A 95 0.05 -0.14 11.18
N LEU A 96 -0.32 0.83 10.34
CA LEU A 96 -0.66 2.20 10.76
C LEU A 96 -1.87 2.25 11.71
N ALA A 97 -2.80 1.30 11.60
CA ALA A 97 -3.92 1.19 12.53
C ALA A 97 -3.49 0.82 13.96
N THR A 98 -2.30 0.25 14.15
CA THR A 98 -1.79 -0.22 15.45
C THR A 98 -0.79 0.71 16.13
N VAL A 99 -0.15 1.64 15.38
CA VAL A 99 0.83 2.58 15.95
C VAL A 99 0.17 3.60 16.88
N THR A 100 0.94 4.23 17.77
CA THR A 100 0.40 5.29 18.62
C THR A 100 0.10 6.56 17.82
N PRO A 101 -0.86 7.40 18.23
CA PRO A 101 -1.13 8.68 17.57
C PRO A 101 0.12 9.56 17.48
N ALA A 102 0.91 9.66 18.55
CA ALA A 102 2.15 10.45 18.56
C ALA A 102 3.22 9.95 17.58
N PHE A 103 3.31 8.62 17.39
CA PHE A 103 4.17 8.04 16.36
C PHE A 103 3.66 8.35 14.96
N PHE A 104 2.34 8.28 14.75
CA PHE A 104 1.72 8.59 13.47
C PHE A 104 1.99 10.05 13.04
N GLU A 105 1.86 11.02 13.96
CA GLU A 105 2.22 12.42 13.70
C GLU A 105 3.69 12.56 13.27
N THR A 106 4.60 11.89 13.97
CA THR A 106 6.03 11.90 13.63
C THR A 106 6.30 11.27 12.26
N LEU A 107 5.66 10.13 11.97
CA LEU A 107 5.76 9.43 10.69
C LEU A 107 5.29 10.32 9.52
N VAL A 108 4.18 11.02 9.70
CA VAL A 108 3.64 11.93 8.68
C VAL A 108 4.64 13.06 8.39
N LEU A 109 5.24 13.66 9.41
CA LEU A 109 6.25 14.70 9.23
C LEU A 109 7.52 14.16 8.55
N ASP A 110 7.97 12.96 8.94
CA ASP A 110 9.11 12.29 8.31
C ASP A 110 8.83 11.99 6.82
N LEU A 111 7.61 11.56 6.49
CA LEU A 111 7.18 11.34 5.10
C LEU A 111 7.23 12.64 4.30
N LEU A 112 6.63 13.71 4.81
CA LEU A 112 6.62 15.01 4.12
C LEU A 112 8.05 15.53 3.90
N HIS A 113 8.96 15.31 4.86
CA HIS A 113 10.38 15.63 4.70
C HIS A 113 11.03 14.78 3.58
N ARG A 114 10.78 13.47 3.56
CA ARG A 114 11.27 12.57 2.48
C ARG A 114 10.74 12.96 1.12
N MET A 115 9.53 13.51 1.04
CA MET A 115 8.95 14.08 -0.18
C MET A 115 9.61 15.40 -0.61
N GLY A 116 10.53 15.94 0.19
CA GLY A 116 11.25 17.17 -0.12
C GLY A 116 10.61 18.44 0.45
N TYR A 117 9.59 18.30 1.29
CA TYR A 117 9.03 19.46 2.00
C TYR A 117 9.89 19.79 3.23
N GLY A 118 10.20 21.08 3.40
CA GLY A 118 11.13 21.55 4.43
C GLY A 118 12.60 21.43 3.99
N ALA A 119 13.34 22.56 3.96
CA ALA A 119 14.74 22.58 3.52
C ALA A 119 15.66 21.83 4.49
N ASN A 120 15.32 21.81 5.79
CA ASN A 120 16.00 21.08 6.85
C ASN A 120 14.98 20.39 7.76
N ARG A 121 15.40 19.34 8.47
CA ARG A 121 14.58 18.68 9.50
C ARG A 121 14.19 19.65 10.64
N ALA A 122 14.95 20.71 10.86
CA ALA A 122 14.62 21.79 11.79
C ALA A 122 13.44 22.68 11.33
N ASP A 123 13.12 22.66 10.02
CA ASP A 123 12.00 23.41 9.46
C ASP A 123 10.65 22.69 9.68
N LEU A 124 10.71 21.46 10.20
CA LEU A 124 9.57 20.65 10.64
C LEU A 124 9.34 20.91 12.12
N GLN A 125 8.49 21.86 12.43
CA GLN A 125 8.09 22.11 13.82
C GLN A 125 6.94 21.16 14.15
N ARG A 126 7.19 20.19 15.04
CA ARG A 126 6.11 19.47 15.70
C ARG A 126 5.43 20.47 16.66
N VAL A 127 4.19 20.77 16.39
CA VAL A 127 3.32 21.58 17.24
C VAL A 127 2.35 20.58 17.84
N GLY A 128 2.41 20.33 19.12
CA GLY A 128 1.53 19.36 19.79
C GLY A 128 1.38 19.76 21.24
N GLY A 129 0.31 20.43 21.57
CA GLY A 129 -0.06 20.80 22.92
C GLY A 129 -1.56 21.04 23.04
N SER A 130 -2.11 21.01 24.25
CA SER A 130 -3.50 21.39 24.53
C SER A 130 -3.69 22.88 24.23
N GLY A 131 -4.19 23.23 23.04
CA GLY A 131 -4.43 24.61 22.61
C GLY A 131 -4.16 24.88 21.14
N ASP A 132 -3.53 23.96 20.39
CA ASP A 132 -3.10 24.17 19.01
C ASP A 132 -4.20 23.88 17.96
N ALA A 133 -5.47 23.82 18.41
CA ALA A 133 -6.66 23.59 17.58
C ALA A 133 -6.53 22.34 16.66
N GLY A 134 -5.67 21.37 17.04
CA GLY A 134 -5.46 20.12 16.33
C GLY A 134 -4.42 20.18 15.20
N ILE A 135 -3.60 21.22 15.15
CA ILE A 135 -2.45 21.28 14.25
C ILE A 135 -1.28 20.52 14.87
N ASP A 136 -0.78 19.50 14.17
CA ASP A 136 0.26 18.60 14.67
C ASP A 136 1.66 18.99 14.17
N GLY A 137 1.73 19.75 13.07
CA GLY A 137 2.99 20.20 12.52
C GLY A 137 2.89 21.41 11.61
N ILE A 138 4.00 22.11 11.48
CA ILE A 138 4.18 23.23 10.56
C ILE A 138 5.44 22.99 9.76
N ILE A 139 5.35 23.09 8.44
CA ILE A 139 6.46 22.90 7.51
C ILE A 139 6.70 24.19 6.75
N SER A 140 7.93 24.71 6.81
CA SER A 140 8.36 25.80 5.96
C SER A 140 8.69 25.30 4.56
N LEU A 141 8.07 25.87 3.53
CA LEU A 141 8.28 25.47 2.12
C LEU A 141 9.51 26.14 1.51
N ASP A 142 9.97 27.20 2.10
CA ASP A 142 11.14 27.97 1.66
C ASP A 142 12.11 28.20 2.81
N ARG A 143 13.38 28.53 2.46
CA ARG A 143 14.47 28.70 3.43
C ARG A 143 14.29 29.92 4.34
N LEU A 144 13.44 30.86 3.97
CA LEU A 144 13.17 32.07 4.76
C LEU A 144 11.94 31.92 5.64
N GLY A 145 11.18 30.82 5.50
CA GLY A 145 9.96 30.57 6.26
C GLY A 145 8.79 31.48 5.91
N LEU A 146 8.79 32.06 4.71
CA LEU A 146 7.72 32.94 4.22
C LEU A 146 6.45 32.15 3.85
N GLU A 147 6.63 30.94 3.30
CA GLU A 147 5.55 30.03 3.00
C GLU A 147 5.54 28.83 3.96
N LYS A 148 4.38 28.58 4.55
CA LYS A 148 4.19 27.49 5.52
C LYS A 148 2.98 26.64 5.15
N VAL A 149 3.11 25.33 5.36
CA VAL A 149 2.01 24.36 5.33
C VAL A 149 1.77 23.86 6.73
N TYR A 150 0.53 23.87 7.14
CA TYR A 150 0.07 23.35 8.42
C TYR A 150 -0.44 21.94 8.22
N VAL A 151 -0.07 21.02 9.12
CA VAL A 151 -0.36 19.59 8.99
C VAL A 151 -1.21 19.15 10.17
N GLN A 152 -2.28 18.45 9.87
CA GLN A 152 -3.03 17.65 10.85
C GLN A 152 -2.98 16.19 10.44
N ALA A 153 -2.52 15.32 11.35
CA ALA A 153 -2.36 13.88 11.16
C ALA A 153 -3.29 13.13 12.11
N LYS A 154 -4.31 12.49 11.60
CA LYS A 154 -5.32 11.83 12.43
C LYS A 154 -5.36 10.32 12.20
N ARG A 155 -4.80 9.55 13.16
CA ARG A 155 -4.94 8.11 13.19
C ARG A 155 -6.36 7.74 13.63
N TRP A 156 -7.23 7.46 12.68
CA TRP A 156 -8.64 7.19 12.95
C TRP A 156 -9.10 5.90 12.26
N GLN A 157 -9.98 5.13 12.92
CA GLN A 157 -10.59 3.93 12.33
C GLN A 157 -11.86 4.26 11.54
N GLY A 158 -12.57 5.29 11.93
CA GLY A 158 -13.79 5.75 11.26
C GLY A 158 -13.49 6.74 10.13
N THR A 159 -14.42 6.88 9.18
CA THR A 159 -14.32 7.85 8.09
C THR A 159 -14.38 9.27 8.61
N VAL A 160 -13.48 10.14 8.17
CA VAL A 160 -13.43 11.57 8.55
C VAL A 160 -14.57 12.33 7.86
N GLY A 161 -15.38 13.00 8.67
CA GLY A 161 -16.53 13.76 8.19
C GLY A 161 -16.21 15.24 7.91
N ARG A 162 -17.24 15.95 7.39
CA ARG A 162 -17.16 17.38 7.14
C ARG A 162 -16.85 18.23 8.40
N PRO A 163 -17.40 17.93 9.59
CA PRO A 163 -17.12 18.72 10.79
C PRO A 163 -15.63 18.82 11.13
N GLU A 164 -14.89 17.73 10.97
CA GLU A 164 -13.45 17.66 11.24
C GLU A 164 -12.66 18.55 10.26
N ILE A 165 -13.03 18.55 8.99
CA ILE A 165 -12.37 19.38 7.98
C ILE A 165 -12.72 20.87 8.16
N GLN A 166 -13.96 21.16 8.61
CA GLN A 166 -14.36 22.52 8.99
C GLN A 166 -13.58 23.02 10.22
N ALA A 167 -13.38 22.14 11.22
CA ALA A 167 -12.58 22.49 12.39
C ALA A 167 -11.12 22.77 12.01
N PHE A 168 -10.53 21.94 11.14
CA PHE A 168 -9.18 22.15 10.62
C PHE A 168 -9.09 23.48 9.84
N TYR A 169 -10.05 23.78 8.97
CA TYR A 169 -10.10 25.06 8.24
C TYR A 169 -10.18 26.25 9.20
N GLY A 170 -11.00 26.13 10.25
CA GLY A 170 -11.08 27.14 11.32
C GLY A 170 -9.76 27.32 12.06
N ALA A 171 -9.04 26.24 12.34
CA ALA A 171 -7.71 26.29 12.96
C ALA A 171 -6.69 27.00 12.05
N LEU A 172 -6.69 26.72 10.75
CA LEU A 172 -5.86 27.43 9.78
C LEU A 172 -6.16 28.93 9.76
N ALA A 173 -7.44 29.30 9.74
CA ALA A 173 -7.86 30.70 9.76
C ALA A 173 -7.40 31.41 11.06
N GLY A 174 -7.51 30.75 12.20
CA GLY A 174 -7.00 31.25 13.49
C GLY A 174 -5.51 31.53 13.51
N GLN A 175 -4.74 30.69 12.80
CA GLN A 175 -3.28 30.83 12.63
C GLN A 175 -2.89 31.76 11.44
N ARG A 176 -3.86 32.35 10.76
CA ARG A 176 -3.66 33.10 9.51
C ARG A 176 -2.91 32.28 8.43
N ALA A 177 -3.07 30.97 8.48
CA ALA A 177 -2.46 30.03 7.55
C ALA A 177 -3.26 29.95 6.25
N LYS A 178 -2.56 29.89 5.11
CA LYS A 178 -3.16 29.81 3.77
C LYS A 178 -3.16 28.38 3.21
N LYS A 179 -2.33 27.50 3.74
CA LYS A 179 -2.12 26.13 3.21
C LYS A 179 -2.14 25.12 4.34
N GLY A 180 -2.91 24.05 4.18
CA GLY A 180 -3.00 22.96 5.13
C GLY A 180 -3.16 21.61 4.48
N VAL A 181 -2.61 20.58 5.10
CA VAL A 181 -2.76 19.19 4.70
C VAL A 181 -3.36 18.41 5.86
N PHE A 182 -4.50 17.79 5.62
CA PHE A 182 -5.12 16.87 6.57
C PHE A 182 -4.88 15.44 6.12
N ILE A 183 -4.23 14.63 6.95
CA ILE A 183 -3.81 13.26 6.66
C ILE A 183 -4.48 12.32 7.64
N THR A 184 -5.05 11.22 7.15
CA THR A 184 -5.68 10.20 8.00
C THR A 184 -5.30 8.79 7.57
N THR A 185 -5.36 7.83 8.49
CA THR A 185 -5.25 6.39 8.19
C THR A 185 -6.53 5.81 7.58
N SER A 186 -7.65 6.53 7.66
CA SER A 186 -8.95 6.12 7.13
C SER A 186 -9.29 6.85 5.82
N GLY A 187 -10.57 6.92 5.48
CA GLY A 187 -11.07 7.67 4.33
C GLY A 187 -11.84 8.93 4.73
N TYR A 188 -12.37 9.63 3.74
CA TYR A 188 -13.20 10.83 3.90
C TYR A 188 -14.62 10.59 3.41
N THR A 189 -15.60 11.19 4.06
CA THR A 189 -16.98 11.22 3.54
C THR A 189 -17.07 12.12 2.30
N ALA A 190 -18.08 11.88 1.45
CA ALA A 190 -18.34 12.73 0.28
C ALA A 190 -18.50 14.22 0.66
N GLN A 191 -19.17 14.49 1.80
CA GLN A 191 -19.35 15.84 2.31
C GLN A 191 -18.04 16.50 2.77
N ALA A 192 -17.09 15.72 3.32
CA ALA A 192 -15.77 16.22 3.68
C ALA A 192 -14.97 16.59 2.43
N LEU A 193 -14.98 15.73 1.40
CA LEU A 193 -14.32 15.99 0.12
C LEU A 193 -14.91 17.21 -0.58
N GLN A 194 -16.23 17.32 -0.63
CA GLN A 194 -16.93 18.45 -1.22
C GLN A 194 -16.59 19.76 -0.49
N PHE A 195 -16.55 19.75 0.84
CA PHE A 195 -16.17 20.94 1.61
C PHE A 195 -14.72 21.34 1.32
N ALA A 196 -13.77 20.41 1.32
CA ALA A 196 -12.38 20.70 1.02
C ALA A 196 -12.18 21.28 -0.39
N GLN A 197 -13.00 20.86 -1.38
CA GLN A 197 -13.01 21.43 -2.73
C GLN A 197 -13.64 22.82 -2.81
N SER A 198 -14.52 23.19 -1.86
CA SER A 198 -15.19 24.47 -1.84
C SER A 198 -14.36 25.58 -1.16
N VAL A 199 -13.24 25.25 -0.54
CA VAL A 199 -12.34 26.19 0.14
C VAL A 199 -10.94 26.07 -0.46
N GLU A 200 -10.19 27.18 -0.42
CA GLU A 200 -8.82 27.18 -0.93
C GLU A 200 -7.82 26.71 0.13
N GLY A 201 -6.73 26.12 -0.33
CA GLY A 201 -5.54 25.84 0.49
C GLY A 201 -5.61 24.57 1.33
N ILE A 202 -6.63 23.72 1.23
CA ILE A 202 -6.70 22.44 1.92
C ILE A 202 -6.47 21.27 0.97
N VAL A 203 -5.56 20.38 1.35
CA VAL A 203 -5.34 19.07 0.72
C VAL A 203 -5.71 17.97 1.70
N LEU A 204 -6.49 16.99 1.22
CA LEU A 204 -6.84 15.79 1.97
C LEU A 204 -6.03 14.59 1.46
N VAL A 205 -5.45 13.83 2.37
CA VAL A 205 -4.71 12.60 2.10
C VAL A 205 -5.33 11.47 2.94
N ASP A 206 -5.99 10.54 2.25
CA ASP A 206 -6.55 9.34 2.89
C ASP A 206 -5.47 8.28 3.13
N GLY A 207 -5.86 7.20 3.83
CA GLY A 207 -4.94 6.13 4.20
C GLY A 207 -4.31 5.43 3.00
N VAL A 208 -5.06 5.20 1.92
CA VAL A 208 -4.55 4.53 0.71
C VAL A 208 -3.51 5.40 0.02
N ARG A 209 -3.79 6.69 -0.13
CA ARG A 209 -2.84 7.66 -0.70
C ARG A 209 -1.62 7.82 0.20
N LEU A 210 -1.81 7.87 1.53
CA LEU A 210 -0.72 7.94 2.50
C LEU A 210 0.22 6.73 2.36
N ALA A 211 -0.32 5.51 2.39
CA ALA A 211 0.47 4.29 2.23
C ALA A 211 1.17 4.22 0.86
N GLY A 212 0.51 4.68 -0.21
CA GLY A 212 1.14 4.83 -1.53
C GLY A 212 2.35 5.76 -1.51
N LEU A 213 2.22 6.95 -0.90
CA LEU A 213 3.32 7.90 -0.72
C LEU A 213 4.46 7.33 0.13
N MET A 214 4.13 6.53 1.18
CA MET A 214 5.15 5.86 2.00
C MET A 214 5.96 4.84 1.18
N VAL A 215 5.32 4.10 0.28
CA VAL A 215 6.01 3.19 -0.65
C VAL A 215 6.91 3.98 -1.61
N ASP A 216 6.40 5.04 -2.23
CA ASP A 216 7.12 5.85 -3.22
C ASP A 216 8.36 6.55 -2.64
N HIS A 217 8.31 6.92 -1.35
CA HIS A 217 9.40 7.63 -0.66
C HIS A 217 10.15 6.77 0.36
N GLU A 218 9.94 5.44 0.31
CA GLU A 218 10.64 4.46 1.17
C GLU A 218 10.54 4.78 2.67
N VAL A 219 9.35 5.19 3.13
CA VAL A 219 9.07 5.41 4.56
C VAL A 219 8.36 4.19 5.13
N GLY A 220 8.99 3.54 6.10
CA GLY A 220 8.47 2.31 6.72
C GLY A 220 8.50 1.08 5.81
N VAL A 221 9.14 1.16 4.64
CA VAL A 221 9.32 0.06 3.70
C VAL A 221 10.78 -0.05 3.25
N THR A 222 11.15 -1.23 2.74
CA THR A 222 12.44 -1.46 2.09
C THR A 222 12.21 -1.95 0.66
N ALA A 223 12.89 -1.35 -0.31
CA ALA A 223 12.80 -1.74 -1.70
C ALA A 223 13.89 -2.75 -2.11
N ARG A 224 13.58 -3.62 -3.08
CA ARG A 224 14.56 -4.47 -3.78
C ARG A 224 14.68 -3.99 -5.20
N VAL A 225 15.93 -3.80 -5.66
CA VAL A 225 16.20 -3.48 -7.06
C VAL A 225 16.25 -4.76 -7.89
N LEU A 226 15.39 -4.85 -8.90
CA LEU A 226 15.37 -5.91 -9.89
C LEU A 226 16.06 -5.41 -11.17
N LYS A 227 17.10 -6.12 -11.63
CA LYS A 227 17.74 -5.84 -12.92
C LYS A 227 17.08 -6.70 -13.99
N VAL A 228 16.42 -6.07 -14.95
CA VAL A 228 15.83 -6.73 -16.11
C VAL A 228 16.76 -6.49 -17.28
N PRO A 229 17.50 -7.53 -17.80
CA PRO A 229 18.39 -7.37 -18.92
C PRO A 229 17.60 -7.18 -20.22
N LYS A 230 18.10 -6.33 -21.10
CA LYS A 230 17.63 -6.15 -22.48
C LYS A 230 18.85 -6.12 -23.37
N VAL A 231 18.72 -6.70 -24.58
CA VAL A 231 19.80 -6.59 -25.59
C VAL A 231 19.90 -5.12 -26.01
N ASP A 232 21.11 -4.59 -25.91
CA ASP A 232 21.45 -3.28 -26.45
C ASP A 232 21.81 -3.45 -27.94
N VAL A 233 20.87 -3.17 -28.83
CA VAL A 233 21.01 -3.37 -30.25
C VAL A 233 22.07 -2.43 -30.82
N ASP A 234 22.15 -1.19 -30.30
CA ASP A 234 23.09 -0.17 -30.79
C ASP A 234 24.54 -0.56 -30.54
N TYR A 235 24.80 -1.41 -29.55
CA TYR A 235 26.13 -1.94 -29.26
C TYR A 235 26.67 -2.86 -30.41
N PHE A 236 25.76 -3.47 -31.17
CA PHE A 236 26.11 -4.42 -32.27
C PHE A 236 25.98 -3.81 -33.66
N GLU A 237 25.55 -2.54 -33.75
CA GLU A 237 25.56 -1.79 -35.03
C GLU A 237 26.98 -1.20 -35.22
N GLU A 238 27.70 -1.68 -36.31
CA GLU A 238 29.01 -1.19 -36.76
C GLU A 238 28.87 0.04 -37.64
#